data_0cbb142a8a05f7f9269eb409a7fae807
#
_entry.id   0cbb142a8a05f7f9269eb409a7fae807
#
_cell.length_a   1.000
_cell.length_b   1.000
_cell.length_c   1.000
_cell.angle_alpha   90.00
_cell.angle_beta   90.00
_cell.angle_gamma   90.00
#
_symmetry.space_group_name_H-M   'P 1'
#
loop_
_entity.id
_entity.type
_entity.pdbx_description
1 polymer ?
#
loop_
_entity_poly.entity_id
_entity_poly.type
_entity_poly.pdbx_seq_one_letter_code
_entity_poly.pdbx_strand_id
1 'polypeptide(L)'
;ISDFEKMLPKAANAGIPNLICFSGNREGQLDSEGLINCATGLRKLMPMAEKYGVTILMELLNSFGHKDYQCDKTPWGAALCEMVGSERFKLLYDIYHMQIMEGNIIENITRYSRYIGHIHTGGVPGRNELDETQELYYPAIMKALVKTGYKGYVGHEFVPSMKDKLASLRKCVLICDV
;
A
#
# COMPACT_ATOMS: atom_id res chain seq x y z
N ILE A 1 3.89 -6.56 17.33
CA ILE A 1 4.21 -7.98 17.03
C ILE A 1 3.08 -8.85 17.58
N SER A 2 2.82 -8.88 18.88
CA SER A 2 1.85 -9.79 19.50
C SER A 2 0.45 -9.77 18.86
N ASP A 3 0.00 -8.64 18.35
CA ASP A 3 -1.30 -8.56 17.67
C ASP A 3 -1.27 -9.26 16.31
N PHE A 4 -0.18 -9.12 15.55
CA PHE A 4 0.01 -9.86 14.30
C PHE A 4 0.10 -11.37 14.53
N GLU A 5 0.79 -11.83 15.58
CA GLU A 5 0.83 -13.24 15.95
C GLU A 5 -0.55 -13.82 16.20
N LYS A 6 -1.47 -13.05 16.80
CA LYS A 6 -2.87 -13.43 17.00
C LYS A 6 -3.72 -13.35 15.75
N MET A 7 -3.42 -12.38 14.85
CA MET A 7 -4.24 -12.10 13.67
C MET A 7 -3.89 -12.98 12.47
N LEU A 8 -2.62 -13.35 12.29
CA LEU A 8 -2.19 -14.19 11.16
C LEU A 8 -2.99 -15.50 11.02
N PRO A 9 -3.15 -16.34 12.09
CA PRO A 9 -3.98 -17.53 11.99
C PRO A 9 -5.45 -17.22 11.74
N LYS A 10 -5.99 -16.14 12.28
CA LYS A 10 -7.38 -15.73 12.05
C LYS A 10 -7.62 -15.30 10.61
N ALA A 11 -6.70 -14.51 10.05
CA ALA A 11 -6.75 -14.09 8.65
C ALA A 11 -6.71 -15.31 7.72
N ALA A 12 -5.78 -16.24 7.95
CA ALA A 12 -5.69 -17.48 7.17
C ALA A 12 -6.99 -18.29 7.23
N ASN A 13 -7.54 -18.51 8.43
CA ASN A 13 -8.79 -19.24 8.61
C ASN A 13 -10.00 -18.57 7.95
N ALA A 14 -9.98 -17.24 7.82
CA ALA A 14 -11.01 -16.46 7.16
C ALA A 14 -10.77 -16.30 5.63
N GLY A 15 -9.69 -16.86 5.09
CA GLY A 15 -9.32 -16.71 3.68
C GLY A 15 -8.85 -15.30 3.31
N ILE A 16 -8.43 -14.49 4.31
CA ILE A 16 -7.90 -13.14 4.09
C ILE A 16 -6.40 -13.25 3.77
N PRO A 17 -5.96 -12.88 2.56
CA PRO A 17 -4.59 -13.12 2.13
C PRO A 17 -3.57 -12.13 2.68
N ASN A 18 -4.02 -10.94 3.11
CA ASN A 18 -3.15 -9.82 3.46
C ASN A 18 -3.52 -9.19 4.80
N LEU A 19 -2.52 -8.73 5.55
CA LEU A 19 -2.69 -7.87 6.73
C LEU A 19 -1.85 -6.61 6.55
N ILE A 20 -2.45 -5.45 6.80
CA ILE A 20 -1.78 -4.15 6.68
C ILE A 20 -1.03 -3.82 7.97
N CYS A 21 0.18 -3.26 7.84
CA CYS A 21 0.96 -2.72 8.94
C CYS A 21 1.47 -1.32 8.62
N PHE A 22 1.90 -0.61 9.66
CA PHE A 22 2.43 0.74 9.59
C PHE A 22 3.83 0.79 10.20
N SER A 23 4.68 1.64 9.63
CA SER A 23 6.07 1.79 10.10
C SER A 23 6.19 2.52 11.45
N GLY A 24 5.18 3.29 11.80
CA GLY A 24 5.30 4.28 12.87
C GLY A 24 6.00 5.56 12.41
N ASN A 25 6.25 6.45 13.36
CA ASN A 25 6.86 7.76 13.13
C ASN A 25 8.37 7.72 13.32
N ARG A 26 9.07 8.67 12.72
CA ARG A 26 10.53 8.81 12.82
C ARG A 26 10.99 9.15 14.24
N GLU A 27 10.30 10.07 14.90
CA GLU A 27 10.66 10.55 16.25
C GLU A 27 12.13 10.99 16.36
N GLY A 28 12.63 11.62 15.28
CA GLY A 28 14.00 12.10 15.18
C GLY A 28 15.02 11.04 14.75
N GLN A 29 14.64 9.79 14.51
CA GLN A 29 15.53 8.73 14.01
C GLN A 29 15.90 8.97 12.53
N LEU A 30 17.08 8.54 12.16
CA LEU A 30 17.52 8.53 10.76
C LEU A 30 16.73 7.48 9.96
N ASP A 31 16.58 7.68 8.66
CA ASP A 31 15.92 6.72 7.77
C ASP A 31 16.53 5.31 7.83
N SER A 32 17.88 5.23 7.98
CA SER A 32 18.59 3.97 8.14
C SER A 32 18.28 3.25 9.46
N GLU A 33 18.10 3.98 10.53
CA GLU A 33 17.74 3.42 11.85
C GLU A 33 16.28 2.90 11.81
N GLY A 34 15.37 3.68 11.21
CA GLY A 34 13.99 3.25 10.98
C GLY A 34 13.90 1.96 10.16
N LEU A 35 14.70 1.84 9.07
CA LEU A 35 14.79 0.62 8.27
C LEU A 35 15.22 -0.59 9.11
N ILE A 36 16.28 -0.45 9.90
CA ILE A 36 16.81 -1.53 10.75
C ILE A 36 15.77 -1.95 11.79
N ASN A 37 15.13 -0.98 12.44
CA ASN A 37 14.12 -1.23 13.47
C ASN A 37 12.88 -1.96 12.90
N CYS A 38 12.36 -1.48 11.76
CA CYS A 38 11.23 -2.10 11.08
C CYS A 38 11.59 -3.52 10.60
N ALA A 39 12.73 -3.70 9.94
CA ALA A 39 13.16 -5.01 9.46
C ALA A 39 13.35 -6.01 10.62
N THR A 40 13.93 -5.56 11.74
CA THR A 40 14.13 -6.39 12.93
C THR A 40 12.80 -6.87 13.51
N GLY A 41 11.81 -5.98 13.58
CA GLY A 41 10.46 -6.34 14.04
C GLY A 41 9.74 -7.28 13.08
N LEU A 42 9.73 -6.96 11.79
CA LEU A 42 9.03 -7.72 10.75
C LEU A 42 9.60 -9.13 10.56
N ARG A 43 10.91 -9.29 10.57
CA ARG A 43 11.56 -10.62 10.48
C ARG A 43 11.06 -11.62 11.53
N LYS A 44 10.69 -11.16 12.73
CA LYS A 44 10.13 -12.03 13.78
C LYS A 44 8.76 -12.60 13.39
N LEU A 45 8.02 -11.92 12.52
CA LEU A 45 6.69 -12.33 12.06
C LEU A 45 6.75 -13.24 10.81
N MET A 46 7.84 -13.19 10.04
CA MET A 46 7.92 -13.90 8.75
C MET A 46 7.71 -15.41 8.86
N PRO A 47 8.30 -16.14 9.83
CA PRO A 47 8.05 -17.59 9.95
C PRO A 47 6.56 -17.93 10.13
N MET A 48 5.82 -17.07 10.82
CA MET A 48 4.38 -17.26 11.01
C MET A 48 3.60 -16.85 9.76
N ALA A 49 3.94 -15.72 9.13
CA ALA A 49 3.34 -15.27 7.88
C ALA A 49 3.50 -16.32 6.77
N GLU A 50 4.68 -16.91 6.65
CA GLU A 50 4.98 -17.99 5.71
C GLU A 50 4.17 -19.25 6.03
N LYS A 51 4.14 -19.68 7.31
CA LYS A 51 3.35 -20.83 7.76
C LYS A 51 1.87 -20.72 7.41
N TYR A 52 1.29 -19.55 7.58
CA TYR A 52 -0.13 -19.32 7.35
C TYR A 52 -0.47 -18.83 5.93
N GLY A 53 0.54 -18.57 5.11
CA GLY A 53 0.33 -18.09 3.74
C GLY A 53 -0.25 -16.67 3.64
N VAL A 54 -0.16 -15.87 4.73
CA VAL A 54 -0.67 -14.50 4.79
C VAL A 54 0.48 -13.52 4.56
N THR A 55 0.26 -12.53 3.71
CA THR A 55 1.26 -11.48 3.42
C THR A 55 1.04 -10.28 4.33
N ILE A 56 2.11 -9.78 4.95
CA ILE A 56 2.09 -8.52 5.70
C ILE A 56 2.45 -7.40 4.73
N LEU A 57 1.60 -6.38 4.68
CA LEU A 57 1.73 -5.25 3.75
C LEU A 57 2.06 -3.97 4.53
N MET A 58 3.23 -3.37 4.26
CA MET A 58 3.58 -2.05 4.76
C MET A 58 2.91 -0.99 3.90
N GLU A 59 2.05 -0.17 4.49
CA GLU A 59 1.40 0.91 3.77
C GLU A 59 2.31 2.14 3.65
N LEU A 60 2.40 2.66 2.43
CA LEU A 60 3.07 3.92 2.11
C LEU A 60 2.10 5.08 2.34
N LEU A 61 2.40 5.98 3.29
CA LEU A 61 1.57 7.13 3.62
C LEU A 61 2.27 8.46 3.30
N ASN A 62 1.49 9.52 3.05
CA ASN A 62 2.06 10.87 2.87
C ASN A 62 2.33 11.56 4.21
N SER A 63 3.47 12.23 4.31
CA SER A 63 3.89 12.97 5.52
C SER A 63 3.14 14.29 5.74
N PHE A 64 2.32 14.74 4.79
CA PHE A 64 1.45 15.92 4.96
C PHE A 64 0.24 15.60 5.83
N GLY A 65 -0.41 14.46 5.58
CA GLY A 65 -1.54 13.97 6.37
C GLY A 65 -1.13 13.13 7.59
N HIS A 66 0.01 12.43 7.49
CA HIS A 66 0.57 11.57 8.53
C HIS A 66 1.94 12.08 8.95
N LYS A 67 1.92 13.17 9.71
CA LYS A 67 3.14 13.89 10.10
C LYS A 67 4.17 12.96 10.74
N ASP A 68 5.43 13.08 10.26
CA ASP A 68 6.57 12.31 10.74
C ASP A 68 6.54 10.79 10.45
N TYR A 69 5.63 10.32 9.58
CA TYR A 69 5.56 8.91 9.20
C TYR A 69 6.86 8.43 8.53
N GLN A 70 7.34 7.23 8.89
CA GLN A 70 8.64 6.74 8.44
C GLN A 70 8.62 6.23 6.99
N CYS A 71 7.64 5.40 6.62
CA CYS A 71 7.53 4.78 5.29
C CYS A 71 6.74 5.67 4.32
N ASP A 72 7.27 6.87 4.02
CA ASP A 72 6.60 7.87 3.19
C ASP A 72 7.11 7.95 1.75
N LYS A 73 8.02 7.04 1.37
CA LYS A 73 8.61 6.96 0.01
C LYS A 73 8.77 5.53 -0.46
N THR A 74 8.49 5.30 -1.74
CA THR A 74 8.60 3.97 -2.36
C THR A 74 10.02 3.37 -2.28
N PRO A 75 11.13 4.10 -2.54
CA PRO A 75 12.47 3.54 -2.41
C PRO A 75 12.79 3.04 -1.00
N TRP A 76 12.33 3.74 0.05
CA TRP A 76 12.52 3.32 1.44
C TRP A 76 11.74 2.01 1.72
N GLY A 77 10.48 1.93 1.28
CA GLY A 77 9.67 0.72 1.42
C GLY A 77 10.27 -0.47 0.66
N ALA A 78 10.80 -0.25 -0.55
CA ALA A 78 11.49 -1.28 -1.33
C ALA A 78 12.76 -1.78 -0.63
N ALA A 79 13.57 -0.88 -0.06
CA ALA A 79 14.73 -1.25 0.75
C ALA A 79 14.33 -2.07 1.99
N LEU A 80 13.21 -1.74 2.62
CA LEU A 80 12.66 -2.52 3.73
C LEU A 80 12.28 -3.95 3.29
N CYS A 81 11.65 -4.10 2.11
CA CYS A 81 11.34 -5.43 1.57
C CYS A 81 12.60 -6.26 1.34
N GLU A 82 13.65 -5.68 0.76
CA GLU A 82 14.94 -6.36 0.59
C GLU A 82 15.56 -6.77 1.95
N MET A 83 15.51 -5.87 2.94
CA MET A 83 16.05 -6.18 4.26
C MET A 83 15.25 -7.26 4.98
N VAL A 84 13.93 -7.29 4.87
CA VAL A 84 13.08 -8.35 5.45
C VAL A 84 13.36 -9.69 4.78
N GLY A 85 13.49 -9.71 3.46
CA GLY A 85 13.92 -10.88 2.67
C GLY A 85 12.89 -12.00 2.61
N SER A 86 11.59 -11.72 2.69
CA SER A 86 10.52 -12.71 2.60
C SER A 86 9.46 -12.29 1.59
N GLU A 87 8.98 -13.25 0.78
CA GLU A 87 7.86 -13.04 -0.14
C GLU A 87 6.52 -12.77 0.60
N ARG A 88 6.48 -12.98 1.91
CA ARG A 88 5.31 -12.67 2.76
C ARG A 88 5.39 -11.29 3.39
N PHE A 89 6.31 -10.45 2.91
CA PHE A 89 6.33 -9.02 3.21
C PHE A 89 6.40 -8.22 1.93
N LYS A 90 5.41 -7.37 1.69
CA LYS A 90 5.29 -6.52 0.50
C LYS A 90 4.83 -5.12 0.91
N LEU A 91 4.70 -4.24 -0.08
CA LEU A 91 4.14 -2.90 0.10
C LEU A 91 2.66 -2.88 -0.27
N LEU A 92 1.90 -2.11 0.46
CA LEU A 92 0.66 -1.53 -0.01
C LEU A 92 1.02 -0.18 -0.63
N TYR A 93 0.90 -0.09 -1.94
CA TYR A 93 1.14 1.13 -2.68
C TYR A 93 -0.16 1.93 -2.79
N ASP A 94 -0.33 2.92 -1.93
CA ASP A 94 -1.47 3.83 -2.01
C ASP A 94 -1.16 4.97 -2.99
N ILE A 95 -1.86 4.96 -4.12
CA ILE A 95 -1.65 5.92 -5.22
C ILE A 95 -1.96 7.35 -4.75
N TYR A 96 -2.98 7.55 -3.89
CA TYR A 96 -3.28 8.86 -3.33
C TYR A 96 -2.08 9.42 -2.54
N HIS A 97 -1.52 8.60 -1.65
CA HIS A 97 -0.38 9.02 -0.83
C HIS A 97 0.87 9.26 -1.68
N MET A 98 1.16 8.37 -2.61
CA MET A 98 2.39 8.47 -3.42
C MET A 98 2.31 9.56 -4.50
N GLN A 99 1.12 9.92 -4.98
CA GLN A 99 0.97 11.10 -5.82
C GLN A 99 1.38 12.38 -5.07
N ILE A 100 0.97 12.52 -3.82
CA ILE A 100 1.30 13.68 -2.97
C ILE A 100 2.81 13.74 -2.67
N MET A 101 3.45 12.57 -2.44
CA MET A 101 4.84 12.50 -2.01
C MET A 101 5.85 12.48 -3.15
N GLU A 102 5.56 11.78 -4.23
CA GLU A 102 6.53 11.45 -5.27
C GLU A 102 6.05 11.82 -6.68
N GLY A 103 4.75 11.69 -6.95
CA GLY A 103 4.24 11.73 -8.32
C GLY A 103 4.79 10.58 -9.15
N ASN A 104 4.89 10.76 -10.48
CA ASN A 104 5.49 9.79 -11.41
C ASN A 104 4.98 8.35 -11.22
N ILE A 105 3.68 8.19 -10.93
CA ILE A 105 3.03 6.98 -10.44
C ILE A 105 3.27 5.76 -11.35
N ILE A 106 3.13 5.93 -12.67
CA ILE A 106 3.29 4.83 -13.63
C ILE A 106 4.72 4.26 -13.59
N GLU A 107 5.73 5.13 -13.58
CA GLU A 107 7.13 4.72 -13.52
C GLU A 107 7.43 4.02 -12.18
N ASN A 108 6.95 4.56 -11.07
CA ASN A 108 7.16 3.98 -9.75
C ASN A 108 6.49 2.60 -9.62
N ILE A 109 5.24 2.44 -10.06
CA ILE A 109 4.56 1.13 -10.07
C ILE A 109 5.34 0.14 -10.93
N THR A 110 5.82 0.55 -12.11
CA THR A 110 6.58 -0.33 -13.02
C THR A 110 7.90 -0.75 -12.38
N ARG A 111 8.67 0.20 -11.87
CA ARG A 111 9.99 -0.02 -11.28
C ARG A 111 9.96 -0.89 -10.03
N TYR A 112 8.97 -0.66 -9.17
CA TYR A 112 8.86 -1.32 -7.86
C TYR A 112 7.82 -2.44 -7.82
N SER A 113 7.29 -2.88 -8.98
CA SER A 113 6.22 -3.88 -9.11
C SER A 113 6.43 -5.14 -8.28
N ARG A 114 7.66 -5.66 -8.20
CA ARG A 114 7.99 -6.88 -7.45
C ARG A 114 7.77 -6.76 -5.94
N TYR A 115 7.76 -5.52 -5.41
CA TYR A 115 7.53 -5.26 -3.99
C TYR A 115 6.07 -4.98 -3.67
N ILE A 116 5.23 -4.70 -4.67
CA ILE A 116 3.84 -4.29 -4.47
C ILE A 116 2.96 -5.54 -4.32
N GLY A 117 2.31 -5.68 -3.17
CA GLY A 117 1.36 -6.74 -2.86
C GLY A 117 -0.10 -6.29 -2.89
N HIS A 118 -0.36 -5.00 -2.75
CA HIS A 118 -1.69 -4.41 -2.77
C HIS A 118 -1.64 -2.97 -3.27
N ILE A 119 -2.74 -2.51 -3.88
CA ILE A 119 -2.90 -1.15 -4.37
C ILE A 119 -4.10 -0.51 -3.67
N HIS A 120 -3.93 0.74 -3.21
CA HIS A 120 -5.04 1.62 -2.86
C HIS A 120 -5.18 2.77 -3.86
N THR A 121 -6.40 3.28 -4.02
CA THR A 121 -6.74 4.40 -4.91
C THR A 121 -7.53 5.47 -4.16
N GLY A 122 -7.34 6.71 -4.54
CA GLY A 122 -8.10 7.87 -4.07
C GLY A 122 -7.82 9.08 -4.94
N GLY A 123 -8.81 9.94 -5.16
CA GLY A 123 -8.63 11.15 -5.97
C GLY A 123 -7.72 12.16 -5.29
N VAL A 124 -6.81 12.77 -6.04
CA VAL A 124 -5.91 13.85 -5.56
C VAL A 124 -6.26 15.15 -6.28
N PRO A 125 -6.51 16.24 -5.56
CA PRO A 125 -6.58 16.38 -4.10
C PRO A 125 -7.87 15.83 -3.48
N GLY A 126 -7.92 15.79 -2.15
CA GLY A 126 -9.15 15.61 -1.37
C GLY A 126 -9.53 14.17 -1.03
N ARG A 127 -8.86 13.16 -1.62
CA ARG A 127 -9.14 11.74 -1.39
C ARG A 127 -10.59 11.34 -1.68
N ASN A 128 -11.21 11.99 -2.68
CA ASN A 128 -12.58 11.71 -3.14
C ASN A 128 -12.57 10.74 -4.34
N GLU A 129 -13.62 10.82 -5.19
CA GLU A 129 -13.80 10.01 -6.40
C GLU A 129 -12.60 10.08 -7.36
N LEU A 130 -12.49 9.09 -8.26
CA LEU A 130 -11.40 8.98 -9.24
C LEU A 130 -11.71 9.63 -10.59
N ASP A 131 -12.76 10.43 -10.66
CA ASP A 131 -13.27 11.06 -11.89
C ASP A 131 -12.47 12.29 -12.32
N GLU A 132 -13.05 13.09 -13.19
CA GLU A 132 -12.46 14.30 -13.78
C GLU A 132 -12.23 15.46 -12.79
N THR A 133 -12.64 15.31 -11.54
CA THR A 133 -12.48 16.34 -10.49
C THR A 133 -11.13 16.29 -9.78
N GLN A 134 -10.26 15.37 -10.20
CA GLN A 134 -8.96 15.12 -9.59
C GLN A 134 -7.86 15.01 -10.67
N GLU A 135 -6.57 14.98 -10.29
CA GLU A 135 -5.43 15.17 -11.19
C GLU A 135 -4.85 13.89 -11.82
N LEU A 136 -5.26 12.68 -11.36
CA LEU A 136 -4.71 11.40 -11.81
C LEU A 136 -5.55 10.80 -12.96
N TYR A 137 -4.89 10.33 -14.01
CA TYR A 137 -5.55 9.58 -15.07
C TYR A 137 -5.51 8.06 -14.79
N TYR A 138 -6.42 7.60 -13.95
CA TYR A 138 -6.48 6.21 -13.48
C TYR A 138 -6.50 5.13 -14.57
N PRO A 139 -7.20 5.28 -15.71
CA PRO A 139 -7.14 4.27 -16.78
C PRO A 139 -5.73 3.99 -17.29
N ALA A 140 -4.86 5.00 -17.41
CA ALA A 140 -3.46 4.79 -17.81
C ALA A 140 -2.65 4.10 -16.70
N ILE A 141 -2.89 4.46 -15.44
CA ILE A 141 -2.23 3.85 -14.28
C ILE A 141 -2.59 2.36 -14.19
N MET A 142 -3.88 2.02 -14.31
CA MET A 142 -4.35 0.62 -14.27
C MET A 142 -3.79 -0.21 -15.43
N LYS A 143 -3.75 0.34 -16.65
CA LYS A 143 -3.10 -0.34 -17.79
C LYS A 143 -1.62 -0.59 -17.54
N ALA A 144 -0.91 0.34 -16.94
CA ALA A 144 0.49 0.14 -16.57
C ALA A 144 0.62 -0.95 -15.49
N LEU A 145 -0.24 -0.95 -14.47
CA LEU A 145 -0.27 -2.00 -13.44
C LEU A 145 -0.50 -3.40 -14.05
N VAL A 146 -1.48 -3.54 -14.96
CA VAL A 146 -1.74 -4.80 -15.67
C VAL A 146 -0.51 -5.28 -16.44
N LYS A 147 0.21 -4.37 -17.11
CA LYS A 147 1.45 -4.71 -17.86
C LYS A 147 2.57 -5.24 -16.97
N THR A 148 2.61 -4.92 -15.69
CA THR A 148 3.61 -5.50 -14.77
C THR A 148 3.34 -6.96 -14.43
N GLY A 149 2.19 -7.50 -14.79
CA GLY A 149 1.76 -8.84 -14.42
C GLY A 149 1.14 -8.93 -13.01
N TYR A 150 0.79 -7.79 -12.42
CA TYR A 150 0.14 -7.73 -11.11
C TYR A 150 -1.13 -8.59 -11.06
N LYS A 151 -1.29 -9.38 -10.00
CA LYS A 151 -2.41 -10.30 -9.78
C LYS A 151 -3.14 -10.08 -8.45
N GLY A 152 -2.74 -9.04 -7.71
CA GLY A 152 -3.36 -8.68 -6.44
C GLY A 152 -4.66 -7.89 -6.61
N TYR A 153 -5.15 -7.35 -5.52
CA TYR A 153 -6.36 -6.53 -5.49
C TYR A 153 -6.03 -5.04 -5.61
N VAL A 154 -6.97 -4.29 -6.19
CA VAL A 154 -7.01 -2.83 -6.15
C VAL A 154 -8.17 -2.41 -5.25
N GLY A 155 -7.85 -1.89 -4.07
CA GLY A 155 -8.82 -1.40 -3.09
C GLY A 155 -9.10 0.09 -3.29
N HIS A 156 -10.37 0.47 -3.28
CA HIS A 156 -10.77 1.87 -3.32
C HIS A 156 -10.84 2.43 -1.90
N GLU A 157 -9.87 3.26 -1.53
CA GLU A 157 -9.81 3.92 -0.24
C GLU A 157 -9.98 5.44 -0.40
N PHE A 158 -11.22 5.88 -0.50
CA PHE A 158 -11.58 7.27 -0.73
C PHE A 158 -12.78 7.71 0.11
N VAL A 159 -13.00 9.01 0.23
CA VAL A 159 -14.15 9.59 0.92
C VAL A 159 -15.20 9.98 -0.11
N PRO A 160 -16.28 9.20 -0.29
CA PRO A 160 -17.29 9.49 -1.30
C PRO A 160 -17.95 10.86 -1.06
N SER A 161 -17.92 11.75 -2.05
CA SER A 161 -18.56 13.07 -2.00
C SER A 161 -20.02 13.02 -2.44
N MET A 162 -20.37 12.09 -3.34
CA MET A 162 -21.74 11.95 -3.84
C MET A 162 -22.73 11.54 -2.73
N LYS A 163 -23.99 11.95 -2.84
CA LYS A 163 -25.07 11.57 -1.91
C LYS A 163 -25.26 10.05 -1.87
N ASP A 164 -25.27 9.39 -3.03
CA ASP A 164 -25.29 7.93 -3.16
C ASP A 164 -23.85 7.40 -3.13
N LYS A 165 -23.44 6.86 -1.97
CA LYS A 165 -22.08 6.34 -1.75
C LYS A 165 -21.79 5.09 -2.59
N LEU A 166 -22.80 4.27 -2.86
CA LEU A 166 -22.63 3.07 -3.70
C LEU A 166 -22.50 3.44 -5.18
N ALA A 167 -23.21 4.46 -5.65
CA ALA A 167 -23.03 4.98 -7.00
C ALA A 167 -21.63 5.57 -7.18
N SER A 168 -21.13 6.29 -6.17
CA SER A 168 -19.76 6.79 -6.12
C SER A 168 -18.74 5.64 -6.25
N LEU A 169 -18.87 4.59 -5.45
CA LEU A 169 -17.98 3.42 -5.51
C LEU A 169 -18.04 2.73 -6.88
N ARG A 170 -19.24 2.51 -7.43
CA ARG A 170 -19.41 1.90 -8.76
C ARG A 170 -18.70 2.72 -9.86
N LYS A 171 -18.78 4.05 -9.80
CA LYS A 171 -18.08 4.93 -10.73
C LYS A 171 -16.56 4.71 -10.65
N CYS A 172 -15.99 4.67 -9.45
CA CYS A 172 -14.56 4.42 -9.24
C CYS A 172 -14.13 3.04 -9.75
N VAL A 173 -14.93 1.99 -9.51
CA VAL A 173 -14.67 0.64 -10.03
C VAL A 173 -14.61 0.65 -11.56
N LEU A 174 -15.59 1.26 -12.23
CA LEU A 174 -15.64 1.33 -13.70
C LEU A 174 -14.46 2.11 -14.30
N ILE A 175 -13.95 3.14 -13.62
CA ILE A 175 -12.77 3.89 -14.07
C ILE A 175 -11.50 3.03 -14.03
N CYS A 176 -11.41 2.09 -13.10
CA CYS A 176 -10.26 1.20 -12.93
C CYS A 176 -10.38 -0.12 -13.71
N ASP A 177 -11.53 -0.44 -14.28
CA ASP A 177 -11.76 -1.63 -15.09
C ASP A 177 -11.26 -1.41 -16.53
N VAL A 178 -10.07 -1.96 -16.88
CA VAL A 178 -9.34 -1.68 -18.14
C VAL A 178 -8.93 -2.94 -18.89
#